data_11a36094c0c3d39b27b0da9ad6b72377
#
_entry.id   11a36094c0c3d39b27b0da9ad6b72377
#
_cell.length_a   1.000
_cell.length_b   1.000
_cell.length_c   1.000
_cell.angle_alpha   90.00
_cell.angle_beta   90.00
_cell.angle_gamma   90.00
#
_symmetry.space_group_name_H-M   'P 1'
#
loop_
_entity.id
_entity.type
_entity.pdbx_description
1 polymer ?
#
loop_
_entity_poly.entity_id
_entity_poly.type
_entity_poly.pdbx_seq_one_letter_code
_entity_poly.pdbx_strand_id
1 'polypeptide(L)'
;MSANMINTGLEAQSFWKHKRVIVTGAAGFLGSFVVEKLKERGAGEIIVPYIEDYDLCKIEDIERLFKEVEKTSTSPQTPFSNVIIIHLAALAGGIGANRASPAEFFYINLMMGVQLMHEAWKRGVGKFVAIGTICAYPKFTPIPFQEENLWDGYPEETNAPYGLAKKMLLVQAQAYRDQYGFNAIFLLPVNLYGPRDNFNLETSHVIPALIRKCVEARERGDNQVVLWGDGSPTREFLYVADAAEGILLSAERYNGREPVNLGSGKEIRIKDLAELIARLTGFSGELVWDTTKPNGQPRRALDTSRAKQYFGFQAQMPFDEGLRRTIEWYRTTRAKQ
;
A
#
# COMPACT_ATOMS: atom_id res chain seq x y z
N MET A 1 -1.12 -30.51 -9.52
CA MET A 1 -1.19 -29.14 -8.90
C MET A 1 -0.78 -29.10 -7.42
N SER A 2 -0.87 -30.18 -6.64
CA SER A 2 -0.57 -30.15 -5.19
C SER A 2 0.90 -30.17 -4.79
N ALA A 3 1.80 -30.79 -5.54
CA ALA A 3 3.22 -30.89 -5.18
C ALA A 3 3.99 -29.57 -5.26
N ASN A 4 3.69 -28.70 -6.24
CA ASN A 4 4.34 -27.39 -6.37
C ASN A 4 3.92 -26.38 -5.29
N MET A 5 2.68 -26.46 -4.78
CA MET A 5 2.23 -25.58 -3.68
C MET A 5 2.86 -25.95 -2.33
N ILE A 6 3.08 -27.25 -2.08
CA ILE A 6 3.71 -27.72 -0.82
C ILE A 6 5.18 -27.31 -0.78
N ASN A 7 5.89 -27.37 -1.90
CA ASN A 7 7.31 -27.00 -1.97
C ASN A 7 7.53 -25.48 -1.78
N THR A 8 6.68 -24.64 -2.38
CA THR A 8 6.76 -23.17 -2.22
C THR A 8 6.44 -22.71 -0.79
N GLY A 9 5.56 -23.40 -0.08
CA GLY A 9 5.23 -23.09 1.32
C GLY A 9 6.39 -23.42 2.28
N LEU A 10 7.06 -24.54 2.10
CA LEU A 10 8.22 -24.94 2.90
C LEU A 10 9.44 -24.03 2.66
N GLU A 11 9.68 -23.64 1.40
CA GLU A 11 10.76 -22.69 1.04
C GLU A 11 10.52 -21.31 1.63
N ALA A 12 9.29 -20.79 1.59
CA ALA A 12 8.92 -19.50 2.19
C ALA A 12 9.08 -19.53 3.71
N GLN A 13 8.64 -20.58 4.39
CA GLN A 13 8.84 -20.74 5.84
C GLN A 13 10.33 -20.82 6.20
N SER A 14 11.15 -21.49 5.39
CA SER A 14 12.61 -21.53 5.57
C SER A 14 13.25 -20.15 5.46
N PHE A 15 12.81 -19.33 4.49
CA PHE A 15 13.35 -17.98 4.29
C PHE A 15 13.09 -17.07 5.48
N TRP A 16 11.83 -17.02 5.97
CA TRP A 16 11.42 -16.10 7.03
C TRP A 16 11.88 -16.50 8.43
N LYS A 17 12.08 -17.80 8.70
CA LYS A 17 12.43 -18.33 10.01
C LYS A 17 13.66 -17.66 10.65
N HIS A 18 14.62 -17.24 9.82
CA HIS A 18 15.87 -16.61 10.29
C HIS A 18 15.91 -15.11 10.02
N LYS A 19 14.78 -14.53 9.60
CA LYS A 19 14.68 -13.08 9.35
C LYS A 19 14.08 -12.34 10.53
N ARG A 20 14.63 -11.18 10.78
CA ARG A 20 14.10 -10.16 11.67
C ARG A 20 13.47 -9.09 10.78
N VAL A 21 12.19 -8.80 10.96
CA VAL A 21 11.46 -7.93 10.04
C VAL A 21 10.96 -6.68 10.77
N ILE A 22 11.48 -5.53 10.40
CA ILE A 22 10.95 -4.25 10.86
C ILE A 22 9.83 -3.84 9.90
N VAL A 23 8.61 -3.73 10.40
CA VAL A 23 7.44 -3.32 9.62
C VAL A 23 6.97 -1.96 10.13
N THR A 24 7.33 -0.89 9.43
CA THR A 24 6.82 0.44 9.78
C THR A 24 5.38 0.60 9.29
N GLY A 25 4.54 1.32 10.03
CA GLY A 25 3.12 1.43 9.69
C GLY A 25 2.32 0.13 9.89
N ALA A 26 2.83 -0.79 10.71
CA ALA A 26 2.23 -2.11 10.97
C ALA A 26 0.85 -2.04 11.64
N ALA A 27 0.58 -0.99 12.42
CA ALA A 27 -0.74 -0.76 13.04
C ALA A 27 -1.80 -0.27 12.03
N GLY A 28 -1.38 0.16 10.83
CA GLY A 28 -2.26 0.65 9.79
C GLY A 28 -2.96 -0.45 8.98
N PHE A 29 -3.75 -0.01 8.02
CA PHE A 29 -4.55 -0.87 7.13
C PHE A 29 -3.70 -1.97 6.47
N LEU A 30 -2.76 -1.62 5.59
CA LEU A 30 -1.91 -2.60 4.89
C LEU A 30 -0.96 -3.33 5.85
N GLY A 31 -0.39 -2.60 6.81
CA GLY A 31 0.63 -3.14 7.71
C GLY A 31 0.12 -4.29 8.56
N SER A 32 -1.14 -4.24 9.03
CA SER A 32 -1.75 -5.31 9.81
C SER A 32 -1.81 -6.65 9.04
N PHE A 33 -2.12 -6.61 7.74
CA PHE A 33 -2.11 -7.80 6.88
C PHE A 33 -0.71 -8.32 6.60
N VAL A 34 0.27 -7.43 6.42
CA VAL A 34 1.68 -7.82 6.26
C VAL A 34 2.19 -8.53 7.51
N VAL A 35 1.90 -8.02 8.70
CA VAL A 35 2.28 -8.65 9.98
C VAL A 35 1.61 -10.01 10.15
N GLU A 36 0.31 -10.14 9.86
CA GLU A 36 -0.41 -11.42 9.91
C GLU A 36 0.26 -12.46 9.00
N LYS A 37 0.51 -12.09 7.74
CA LYS A 37 1.17 -13.00 6.79
C LYS A 37 2.62 -13.33 7.14
N LEU A 38 3.37 -12.43 7.78
CA LEU A 38 4.70 -12.73 8.31
C LEU A 38 4.63 -13.76 9.44
N LYS A 39 3.65 -13.65 10.35
CA LYS A 39 3.41 -14.64 11.40
C LYS A 39 3.05 -16.01 10.83
N GLU A 40 2.15 -16.05 9.84
CA GLU A 40 1.77 -17.27 9.13
C GLU A 40 2.97 -17.94 8.45
N ARG A 41 3.94 -17.17 7.93
CA ARG A 41 5.19 -17.65 7.34
C ARG A 41 6.26 -18.02 8.36
N GLY A 42 6.01 -17.83 9.64
CA GLY A 42 6.96 -18.16 10.70
C GLY A 42 8.19 -17.26 10.72
N ALA A 43 8.02 -15.95 10.48
CA ALA A 43 9.11 -14.99 10.61
C ALA A 43 9.76 -15.08 12.02
N GLY A 44 11.11 -15.03 12.05
CA GLY A 44 11.86 -15.22 13.29
C GLY A 44 11.58 -14.15 14.34
N GLU A 45 11.54 -12.90 13.94
CA GLU A 45 11.14 -11.76 14.78
C GLU A 45 10.44 -10.71 13.93
N ILE A 46 9.35 -10.14 14.46
CA ILE A 46 8.62 -9.04 13.83
C ILE A 46 8.67 -7.84 14.77
N ILE A 47 9.31 -6.75 14.33
CA ILE A 47 9.50 -5.53 15.07
C ILE A 47 8.58 -4.46 14.50
N VAL A 48 7.73 -3.89 15.37
CA VAL A 48 6.73 -2.90 14.99
C VAL A 48 7.02 -1.59 15.71
N PRO A 49 7.65 -0.61 15.03
CA PRO A 49 7.81 0.72 15.59
C PRO A 49 6.48 1.48 15.50
N TYR A 50 5.83 1.68 16.63
CA TYR A 50 4.64 2.52 16.74
C TYR A 50 5.05 4.00 16.73
N ILE A 51 4.19 4.87 16.16
CA ILE A 51 4.50 6.30 16.04
C ILE A 51 4.59 7.00 17.40
N GLU A 52 3.86 6.50 18.39
CA GLU A 52 3.88 6.99 19.76
C GLU A 52 5.26 6.84 20.41
N ASP A 53 6.00 5.82 19.99
CA ASP A 53 7.35 5.53 20.49
C ASP A 53 8.45 6.02 19.53
N TYR A 54 8.20 5.96 18.21
CA TYR A 54 9.19 6.23 17.17
C TYR A 54 8.61 7.08 16.04
N ASP A 55 8.81 8.40 16.12
CA ASP A 55 8.51 9.32 15.03
C ASP A 55 9.63 9.25 13.96
N LEU A 56 9.35 8.58 12.85
CA LEU A 56 10.34 8.39 11.78
C LEU A 56 10.72 9.70 11.04
N CYS A 57 10.10 10.82 11.35
CA CYS A 57 10.56 12.14 10.92
C CYS A 57 11.72 12.67 11.79
N LYS A 58 11.99 12.05 12.94
CA LYS A 58 13.06 12.40 13.87
C LYS A 58 14.20 11.39 13.77
N ILE A 59 15.37 11.87 13.46
CA ILE A 59 16.54 11.00 13.30
C ILE A 59 16.90 10.29 14.62
N GLU A 60 16.70 10.96 15.75
CA GLU A 60 16.98 10.42 17.08
C GLU A 60 16.10 9.20 17.39
N ASP A 61 14.85 9.22 16.93
CA ASP A 61 13.91 8.10 17.11
C ASP A 61 14.29 6.91 16.21
N ILE A 62 14.73 7.18 14.98
CA ILE A 62 15.26 6.14 14.09
C ILE A 62 16.50 5.50 14.68
N GLU A 63 17.45 6.31 15.20
CA GLU A 63 18.65 5.80 15.86
C GLU A 63 18.32 4.98 17.08
N ARG A 64 17.35 5.40 17.90
CA ARG A 64 16.88 4.66 19.07
C ARG A 64 16.27 3.31 18.67
N LEU A 65 15.43 3.29 17.64
CA LEU A 65 14.87 2.05 17.09
C LEU A 65 15.99 1.06 16.73
N PHE A 66 16.98 1.50 15.98
CA PHE A 66 18.08 0.62 15.57
C PHE A 66 18.94 0.15 16.75
N LYS A 67 19.14 0.98 17.76
CA LYS A 67 19.84 0.56 19.01
C LYS A 67 19.07 -0.56 19.73
N GLU A 68 17.74 -0.48 19.79
CA GLU A 68 16.94 -1.56 20.41
C GLU A 68 16.98 -2.84 19.56
N VAL A 69 16.90 -2.73 18.25
CA VAL A 69 17.04 -3.88 17.33
C VAL A 69 18.43 -4.54 17.47
N GLU A 70 19.49 -3.76 17.65
CA GLU A 70 20.84 -4.28 17.83
C GLU A 70 21.00 -5.09 19.11
N LYS A 71 20.43 -4.63 20.24
CA LYS A 71 20.51 -5.31 21.55
C LYS A 71 19.98 -6.74 21.53
N THR A 72 18.99 -7.02 20.68
CA THR A 72 18.36 -8.34 20.55
C THR A 72 18.98 -9.20 19.44
N SER A 73 20.08 -8.72 18.81
CA SER A 73 20.74 -9.46 17.73
C SER A 73 21.53 -10.67 18.28
N THR A 74 21.37 -11.80 17.61
CA THR A 74 22.16 -13.02 17.86
C THR A 74 23.49 -13.06 17.13
N SER A 75 23.78 -12.04 16.29
CA SER A 75 25.02 -11.92 15.48
C SER A 75 25.69 -10.57 15.74
N PRO A 76 26.50 -10.44 16.80
CA PRO A 76 27.06 -9.15 17.20
C PRO A 76 27.93 -8.46 16.13
N GLN A 77 28.60 -9.22 15.25
CA GLN A 77 29.49 -8.67 14.19
C GLN A 77 28.69 -8.12 13.00
N THR A 78 27.51 -8.65 12.75
CA THR A 78 26.63 -8.25 11.64
C THR A 78 25.18 -8.20 12.08
N PRO A 79 24.84 -7.31 13.03
CA PRO A 79 23.55 -7.37 13.75
C PRO A 79 22.32 -7.13 12.84
N PHE A 80 22.52 -6.55 11.66
CA PHE A 80 21.45 -6.18 10.75
C PHE A 80 21.45 -6.96 9.43
N SER A 81 22.39 -7.87 9.17
CA SER A 81 22.50 -8.59 7.89
C SER A 81 21.29 -9.49 7.59
N ASN A 82 20.62 -10.00 8.61
CA ASN A 82 19.39 -10.77 8.51
C ASN A 82 18.11 -9.94 8.69
N VAL A 83 18.24 -8.61 8.84
CA VAL A 83 17.10 -7.70 8.99
C VAL A 83 16.54 -7.33 7.62
N ILE A 84 15.22 -7.38 7.50
CA ILE A 84 14.46 -6.84 6.37
C ILE A 84 13.58 -5.70 6.90
N ILE A 85 13.65 -4.54 6.26
CA ILE A 85 12.73 -3.45 6.55
C ILE A 85 11.64 -3.42 5.47
N ILE A 86 10.38 -3.48 5.89
CA ILE A 86 9.22 -3.24 5.04
C ILE A 86 8.63 -1.88 5.45
N HIS A 87 8.89 -0.85 4.63
CA HIS A 87 8.51 0.52 4.94
C HIS A 87 7.13 0.85 4.38
N LEU A 88 6.10 0.67 5.23
CA LEU A 88 4.69 0.96 4.91
C LEU A 88 4.19 2.26 5.54
N ALA A 89 4.91 2.82 6.51
CA ALA A 89 4.51 4.07 7.15
C ALA A 89 4.33 5.17 6.09
N ALA A 90 3.17 5.81 6.13
CA ALA A 90 2.84 6.90 5.23
C ALA A 90 1.72 7.76 5.84
N LEU A 91 1.79 9.06 5.65
CA LEU A 91 0.63 9.92 5.72
C LEU A 91 -0.11 9.78 4.38
N ALA A 92 -1.24 9.08 4.38
CA ALA A 92 -2.03 8.78 3.18
C ALA A 92 -3.48 9.18 3.35
N GLY A 93 -4.14 9.54 2.26
CA GLY A 93 -5.54 9.94 2.29
C GLY A 93 -6.10 10.24 0.90
N GLY A 94 -7.40 10.45 0.82
CA GLY A 94 -8.10 10.80 -0.42
C GLY A 94 -7.72 12.18 -0.96
N ILE A 95 -8.32 12.57 -2.10
CA ILE A 95 -8.07 13.86 -2.79
C ILE A 95 -8.30 15.03 -1.83
N GLY A 96 -9.35 14.98 -0.99
CA GLY A 96 -9.65 16.04 -0.02
C GLY A 96 -8.50 16.28 0.95
N ALA A 97 -7.96 15.24 1.57
CA ALA A 97 -6.86 15.33 2.52
C ALA A 97 -5.57 15.86 1.85
N ASN A 98 -5.23 15.36 0.66
CA ASN A 98 -4.07 15.83 -0.10
C ASN A 98 -4.16 17.33 -0.45
N ARG A 99 -5.36 17.83 -0.78
CA ARG A 99 -5.59 19.26 -1.06
C ARG A 99 -5.52 20.13 0.20
N ALA A 100 -5.94 19.60 1.34
CA ALA A 100 -5.96 20.33 2.60
C ALA A 100 -4.56 20.51 3.20
N SER A 101 -3.67 19.50 3.09
CA SER A 101 -2.35 19.49 3.75
C SER A 101 -1.21 19.07 2.81
N PRO A 102 -1.02 19.66 1.61
CA PRO A 102 -0.04 19.20 0.63
C PRO A 102 1.41 19.25 1.15
N ALA A 103 1.76 20.23 1.98
CA ALA A 103 3.08 20.38 2.57
C ALA A 103 3.40 19.22 3.54
N GLU A 104 2.46 18.84 4.38
CA GLU A 104 2.60 17.72 5.32
C GLU A 104 2.72 16.39 4.57
N PHE A 105 1.86 16.17 3.56
CA PHE A 105 1.95 14.97 2.71
C PHE A 105 3.29 14.85 2.00
N PHE A 106 3.89 15.95 1.58
CA PHE A 106 5.24 15.95 1.00
C PHE A 106 6.30 15.68 2.05
N TYR A 107 6.37 16.52 3.08
CA TYR A 107 7.46 16.53 4.06
C TYR A 107 7.52 15.22 4.85
N ILE A 108 6.40 14.81 5.45
CA ILE A 108 6.35 13.63 6.32
C ILE A 108 6.72 12.36 5.54
N ASN A 109 6.11 12.16 4.36
CA ASN A 109 6.41 10.96 3.57
C ASN A 109 7.84 10.92 3.03
N LEU A 110 8.40 12.08 2.69
CA LEU A 110 9.79 12.15 2.24
C LEU A 110 10.75 11.86 3.40
N MET A 111 10.60 12.57 4.52
CA MET A 111 11.55 12.48 5.64
C MET A 111 11.57 11.10 6.29
N MET A 112 10.40 10.51 6.57
CA MET A 112 10.34 9.15 7.11
C MET A 112 11.13 8.15 6.26
N GLY A 113 10.93 8.19 4.95
CA GLY A 113 11.51 7.21 4.05
C GLY A 113 13.01 7.42 3.81
N VAL A 114 13.43 8.67 3.51
CA VAL A 114 14.84 8.94 3.17
C VAL A 114 15.76 8.76 4.37
N GLN A 115 15.33 9.18 5.56
CA GLN A 115 16.11 9.02 6.78
C GLN A 115 16.24 7.54 7.17
N LEU A 116 15.11 6.81 7.19
CA LEU A 116 15.10 5.40 7.54
C LEU A 116 15.96 4.56 6.58
N MET A 117 15.87 4.81 5.27
CA MET A 117 16.68 4.11 4.27
C MET A 117 18.18 4.41 4.42
N HIS A 118 18.53 5.68 4.72
CA HIS A 118 19.92 6.06 4.97
C HIS A 118 20.50 5.35 6.20
N GLU A 119 19.80 5.38 7.30
CA GLU A 119 20.23 4.73 8.56
C GLU A 119 20.25 3.20 8.44
N ALA A 120 19.35 2.61 7.65
CA ALA A 120 19.37 1.19 7.34
C ALA A 120 20.63 0.77 6.57
N TRP A 121 20.99 1.54 5.54
CA TRP A 121 22.24 1.32 4.80
C TRP A 121 23.48 1.44 5.69
N LYS A 122 23.60 2.52 6.46
CA LYS A 122 24.74 2.73 7.37
C LYS A 122 25.00 1.56 8.32
N ARG A 123 23.93 0.86 8.72
CA ARG A 123 24.00 -0.27 9.66
C ARG A 123 24.10 -1.63 8.99
N GLY A 124 24.11 -1.68 7.66
CA GLY A 124 24.22 -2.93 6.93
C GLY A 124 22.95 -3.80 6.98
N VAL A 125 21.76 -3.17 7.00
CA VAL A 125 20.47 -3.88 6.87
C VAL A 125 20.46 -4.69 5.59
N GLY A 126 20.08 -5.98 5.69
CA GLY A 126 20.17 -6.93 4.59
C GLY A 126 19.24 -6.63 3.43
N LYS A 127 18.05 -6.03 3.68
CA LYS A 127 17.12 -5.63 2.62
C LYS A 127 16.17 -4.52 3.06
N PHE A 128 15.85 -3.62 2.13
CA PHE A 128 14.87 -2.56 2.31
C PHE A 128 13.78 -2.64 1.24
N VAL A 129 12.52 -2.77 1.65
CA VAL A 129 11.36 -2.77 0.76
C VAL A 129 10.64 -1.45 0.90
N ALA A 130 10.82 -0.57 -0.08
CA ALA A 130 10.16 0.73 -0.11
C ALA A 130 8.83 0.64 -0.87
N ILE A 131 7.77 1.20 -0.29
CA ILE A 131 6.45 1.25 -0.92
C ILE A 131 6.20 2.65 -1.48
N GLY A 132 6.07 2.71 -2.80
CA GLY A 132 5.65 3.87 -3.57
C GLY A 132 4.13 3.99 -3.66
N THR A 133 3.65 4.54 -4.77
CA THR A 133 2.23 4.75 -5.04
C THR A 133 1.97 4.92 -6.54
N ILE A 134 0.81 4.51 -7.04
CA ILE A 134 0.36 4.84 -8.40
C ILE A 134 0.29 6.37 -8.64
N CYS A 135 0.11 7.17 -7.58
CA CYS A 135 0.11 8.64 -7.68
C CYS A 135 1.47 9.24 -8.09
N ALA A 136 2.55 8.44 -8.15
CA ALA A 136 3.86 8.86 -8.63
C ALA A 136 3.94 8.96 -10.16
N TYR A 137 3.00 8.34 -10.88
CA TYR A 137 2.95 8.40 -12.34
C TYR A 137 2.51 9.77 -12.85
N PRO A 138 2.99 10.17 -14.05
CA PRO A 138 2.52 11.39 -14.70
C PRO A 138 1.00 11.39 -14.92
N LYS A 139 0.41 12.59 -14.93
CA LYS A 139 -1.02 12.78 -15.15
C LYS A 139 -1.52 12.16 -16.45
N PHE A 140 -0.71 12.24 -17.50
CA PHE A 140 -1.04 11.76 -18.86
C PHE A 140 -0.16 10.55 -19.24
N THR A 141 -0.17 9.51 -18.43
CA THR A 141 0.52 8.25 -18.71
C THR A 141 -0.34 7.36 -19.62
N PRO A 142 0.22 6.71 -20.66
CA PRO A 142 -0.48 5.69 -21.42
C PRO A 142 -0.98 4.55 -20.53
N ILE A 143 -2.15 3.99 -20.87
CA ILE A 143 -2.79 2.91 -20.12
C ILE A 143 -2.55 1.57 -20.84
N PRO A 144 -2.15 0.50 -20.09
CA PRO A 144 -1.79 0.45 -18.66
C PRO A 144 -0.45 1.13 -18.38
N PHE A 145 -0.28 1.71 -17.17
CA PHE A 145 0.94 2.39 -16.77
C PHE A 145 2.10 1.38 -16.65
N GLN A 146 3.14 1.61 -17.42
CA GLN A 146 4.38 0.85 -17.35
C GLN A 146 5.39 1.60 -16.49
N GLU A 147 6.26 0.88 -15.78
CA GLU A 147 7.21 1.46 -14.82
C GLU A 147 8.20 2.43 -15.50
N GLU A 148 8.48 2.25 -16.78
CA GLU A 148 9.28 3.15 -17.61
C GLU A 148 8.68 4.55 -17.70
N ASN A 149 7.35 4.66 -17.68
CA ASN A 149 6.64 5.93 -17.81
C ASN A 149 6.70 6.81 -16.55
N LEU A 150 7.30 6.34 -15.46
CA LEU A 150 7.37 7.11 -14.21
C LEU A 150 7.98 8.51 -14.39
N TRP A 151 8.86 8.70 -15.37
CA TRP A 151 9.61 9.94 -15.57
C TRP A 151 9.12 10.78 -16.74
N ASP A 152 8.06 10.37 -17.46
CA ASP A 152 7.58 11.02 -18.68
C ASP A 152 6.76 12.30 -18.44
N GLY A 153 6.69 12.78 -17.21
CA GLY A 153 5.99 14.01 -16.86
C GLY A 153 5.71 14.22 -15.38
N TYR A 154 4.89 15.23 -15.11
CA TYR A 154 4.50 15.61 -13.75
C TYR A 154 3.23 14.85 -13.31
N PRO A 155 3.14 14.42 -12.03
CA PRO A 155 1.93 13.78 -11.51
C PRO A 155 0.71 14.71 -11.53
N GLU A 156 -0.46 14.14 -11.29
CA GLU A 156 -1.69 14.91 -11.13
C GLU A 156 -1.55 15.85 -9.91
N GLU A 157 -1.89 17.12 -10.10
CA GLU A 157 -1.49 18.25 -9.25
C GLU A 157 -1.91 18.10 -7.79
N THR A 158 -3.08 17.51 -7.52
CA THR A 158 -3.59 17.36 -6.14
C THR A 158 -2.84 16.29 -5.37
N ASN A 159 -2.33 15.27 -6.06
CA ASN A 159 -1.56 14.16 -5.47
C ASN A 159 -0.05 14.30 -5.66
N ALA A 160 0.40 15.29 -6.45
CA ALA A 160 1.81 15.44 -6.80
C ALA A 160 2.75 15.55 -5.58
N PRO A 161 2.45 16.32 -4.53
CA PRO A 161 3.32 16.38 -3.35
C PRO A 161 3.55 15.01 -2.71
N TYR A 162 2.48 14.24 -2.49
CA TYR A 162 2.56 12.87 -1.99
C TYR A 162 3.30 11.94 -2.97
N GLY A 163 2.87 11.96 -4.23
CA GLY A 163 3.43 11.09 -5.27
C GLY A 163 4.92 11.28 -5.48
N LEU A 164 5.39 12.56 -5.49
CA LEU A 164 6.80 12.89 -5.63
C LEU A 164 7.61 12.51 -4.38
N ALA A 165 7.10 12.78 -3.18
CA ALA A 165 7.75 12.36 -1.95
C ALA A 165 8.03 10.85 -1.94
N LYS A 166 7.04 10.04 -2.32
CA LYS A 166 7.19 8.58 -2.44
C LYS A 166 8.12 8.18 -3.59
N LYS A 167 8.08 8.88 -4.73
CA LYS A 167 8.95 8.63 -5.89
C LYS A 167 10.43 8.88 -5.59
N MET A 168 10.77 9.82 -4.69
CA MET A 168 12.16 10.08 -4.31
C MET A 168 12.82 8.88 -3.61
N LEU A 169 12.05 8.01 -2.98
CA LEU A 169 12.58 6.76 -2.41
C LEU A 169 13.09 5.79 -3.49
N LEU A 170 12.51 5.81 -4.70
CA LEU A 170 13.04 5.07 -5.84
C LEU A 170 14.42 5.58 -6.23
N VAL A 171 14.58 6.91 -6.34
CA VAL A 171 15.86 7.54 -6.67
C VAL A 171 16.92 7.16 -5.65
N GLN A 172 16.58 7.26 -4.35
CA GLN A 172 17.51 6.90 -3.28
C GLN A 172 17.86 5.41 -3.31
N ALA A 173 16.87 4.52 -3.48
CA ALA A 173 17.11 3.07 -3.57
C ALA A 173 18.07 2.72 -4.71
N GLN A 174 17.88 3.32 -5.88
CA GLN A 174 18.73 3.12 -7.04
C GLN A 174 20.16 3.68 -6.83
N ALA A 175 20.26 4.92 -6.33
CA ALA A 175 21.55 5.55 -6.05
C ALA A 175 22.38 4.77 -5.00
N TYR A 176 21.71 4.30 -3.93
CA TYR A 176 22.38 3.52 -2.88
C TYR A 176 22.78 2.12 -3.35
N ARG A 177 22.01 1.54 -4.24
CA ARG A 177 22.39 0.28 -4.91
C ARG A 177 23.62 0.48 -5.80
N ASP A 178 23.60 1.51 -6.64
CA ASP A 178 24.70 1.77 -7.60
C ASP A 178 26.02 2.12 -6.89
N GLN A 179 25.94 2.90 -5.81
CA GLN A 179 27.12 3.35 -5.09
C GLN A 179 27.62 2.36 -4.02
N TYR A 180 26.72 1.69 -3.33
CA TYR A 180 27.05 0.91 -2.13
C TYR A 180 26.63 -0.56 -2.20
N GLY A 181 25.98 -1.00 -3.27
CA GLY A 181 25.42 -2.35 -3.36
C GLY A 181 24.24 -2.61 -2.42
N PHE A 182 23.60 -1.55 -1.88
CA PHE A 182 22.51 -1.69 -0.92
C PHE A 182 21.28 -2.35 -1.55
N ASN A 183 20.78 -3.43 -0.95
CA ASN A 183 19.65 -4.16 -1.47
C ASN A 183 18.32 -3.48 -1.10
N ALA A 184 18.01 -2.38 -1.79
CA ALA A 184 16.71 -1.73 -1.69
C ALA A 184 15.88 -2.02 -2.95
N ILE A 185 14.60 -2.37 -2.77
CA ILE A 185 13.62 -2.57 -3.85
C ILE A 185 12.46 -1.59 -3.69
N PHE A 186 11.77 -1.30 -4.79
CA PHE A 186 10.69 -0.32 -4.80
C PHE A 186 9.44 -0.88 -5.50
N LEU A 187 8.30 -0.82 -4.81
CA LEU A 187 7.02 -1.33 -5.28
C LEU A 187 6.01 -0.20 -5.43
N LEU A 188 5.17 -0.28 -6.44
CA LEU A 188 4.14 0.72 -6.76
C LEU A 188 2.75 0.07 -6.68
N PRO A 189 2.13 0.02 -5.49
CA PRO A 189 0.78 -0.49 -5.38
C PRO A 189 -0.24 0.45 -6.02
N VAL A 190 -1.27 -0.16 -6.62
CA VAL A 190 -2.50 0.51 -7.04
C VAL A 190 -3.35 0.86 -5.81
N ASN A 191 -4.55 1.44 -6.01
CA ASN A 191 -5.47 1.71 -4.91
C ASN A 191 -5.84 0.42 -4.17
N LEU A 192 -5.58 0.39 -2.87
CA LEU A 192 -5.89 -0.76 -2.03
C LEU A 192 -7.30 -0.64 -1.46
N TYR A 193 -7.93 -1.77 -1.16
CA TYR A 193 -9.20 -1.85 -0.46
C TYR A 193 -9.28 -3.14 0.36
N GLY A 194 -10.11 -3.14 1.40
CA GLY A 194 -10.33 -4.34 2.23
C GLY A 194 -10.81 -4.02 3.64
N PRO A 195 -10.96 -5.04 4.49
CA PRO A 195 -11.20 -4.86 5.92
C PRO A 195 -10.11 -4.00 6.57
N ARG A 196 -10.48 -3.20 7.58
CA ARG A 196 -9.61 -2.27 8.33
C ARG A 196 -9.16 -1.03 7.55
N ASP A 197 -9.74 -0.78 6.35
CA ASP A 197 -9.52 0.48 5.64
C ASP A 197 -10.10 1.67 6.41
N ASN A 198 -9.73 2.88 6.00
CA ASN A 198 -10.25 4.12 6.58
C ASN A 198 -11.63 4.45 6.00
N PHE A 199 -12.67 4.43 6.84
CA PHE A 199 -14.04 4.75 6.47
C PHE A 199 -14.48 6.19 6.83
N ASN A 200 -13.58 7.06 7.24
CA ASN A 200 -13.89 8.48 7.48
C ASN A 200 -14.20 9.17 6.15
N LEU A 201 -15.38 9.79 6.00
CA LEU A 201 -15.84 10.37 4.74
C LEU A 201 -14.98 11.55 4.24
N GLU A 202 -14.24 12.22 5.12
CA GLU A 202 -13.39 13.36 4.76
C GLU A 202 -12.01 12.91 4.22
N THR A 203 -11.51 11.77 4.71
CA THR A 203 -10.14 11.32 4.45
C THR A 203 -10.04 9.99 3.70
N SER A 204 -11.16 9.24 3.58
CA SER A 204 -11.17 7.92 2.97
C SER A 204 -11.05 7.93 1.44
N HIS A 205 -10.65 6.78 0.91
CA HIS A 205 -10.72 6.49 -0.51
C HIS A 205 -12.15 6.12 -0.95
N VAL A 206 -12.33 5.94 -2.27
CA VAL A 206 -13.66 5.81 -2.89
C VAL A 206 -14.43 4.57 -2.42
N ILE A 207 -13.80 3.39 -2.31
CA ILE A 207 -14.50 2.15 -1.91
C ILE A 207 -15.03 2.26 -0.47
N PRO A 208 -14.23 2.58 0.56
CA PRO A 208 -14.76 2.73 1.91
C PRO A 208 -15.80 3.84 2.04
N ALA A 209 -15.65 4.96 1.30
CA ALA A 209 -16.65 6.04 1.28
C ALA A 209 -18.00 5.55 0.71
N LEU A 210 -17.98 4.83 -0.42
CA LEU A 210 -19.19 4.27 -1.04
C LEU A 210 -19.87 3.24 -0.12
N ILE A 211 -19.09 2.32 0.46
CA ILE A 211 -19.62 1.32 1.39
C ILE A 211 -20.31 2.00 2.58
N ARG A 212 -19.64 2.95 3.21
CA ARG A 212 -20.18 3.68 4.34
C ARG A 212 -21.46 4.41 3.98
N LYS A 213 -21.47 5.18 2.90
CA LYS A 213 -22.65 5.91 2.44
C LYS A 213 -23.83 5.00 2.16
N CYS A 214 -23.62 3.90 1.43
CA CYS A 214 -24.72 2.97 1.10
C CYS A 214 -25.23 2.20 2.32
N VAL A 215 -24.36 1.75 3.21
CA VAL A 215 -24.78 1.05 4.45
C VAL A 215 -25.58 1.98 5.35
N GLU A 216 -25.06 3.20 5.61
CA GLU A 216 -25.73 4.17 6.47
C GLU A 216 -27.06 4.67 5.88
N ALA A 217 -27.10 4.94 4.56
CA ALA A 217 -28.33 5.35 3.88
C ALA A 217 -29.42 4.26 3.96
N ARG A 218 -29.05 2.99 3.74
CA ARG A 218 -29.97 1.86 3.91
C ARG A 218 -30.52 1.78 5.33
N GLU A 219 -29.68 1.93 6.34
CA GLU A 219 -30.08 1.84 7.76
C GLU A 219 -31.01 2.99 8.18
N ARG A 220 -30.81 4.19 7.62
CA ARG A 220 -31.69 5.34 7.87
C ARG A 220 -32.96 5.31 7.02
N GLY A 221 -33.07 4.43 6.02
CA GLY A 221 -34.16 4.43 5.05
C GLY A 221 -34.11 5.58 4.05
N ASP A 222 -32.91 6.11 3.78
CA ASP A 222 -32.73 7.22 2.82
C ASP A 222 -33.04 6.74 1.39
N ASN A 223 -33.70 7.60 0.61
CA ASN A 223 -34.06 7.30 -0.78
C ASN A 223 -32.92 7.59 -1.77
N GLN A 224 -31.84 8.25 -1.35
CA GLN A 224 -30.75 8.62 -2.23
C GLN A 224 -29.40 8.67 -1.51
N VAL A 225 -28.31 8.46 -2.29
CA VAL A 225 -26.91 8.68 -1.89
C VAL A 225 -26.25 9.61 -2.88
N VAL A 226 -25.68 10.72 -2.39
CA VAL A 226 -24.98 11.70 -3.23
C VAL A 226 -23.51 11.29 -3.38
N LEU A 227 -23.05 11.18 -4.64
CA LEU A 227 -21.71 10.80 -5.06
C LEU A 227 -21.06 11.95 -5.82
N TRP A 228 -19.73 12.07 -5.71
CA TRP A 228 -18.97 13.14 -6.38
C TRP A 228 -18.66 12.80 -7.85
N GLY A 229 -18.69 13.81 -8.70
CA GLY A 229 -18.38 13.72 -10.13
C GLY A 229 -19.55 13.17 -10.95
N ASP A 230 -19.24 12.51 -12.05
CA ASP A 230 -20.22 11.91 -12.97
C ASP A 230 -20.12 10.36 -13.05
N GLY A 231 -19.17 9.78 -12.32
CA GLY A 231 -18.93 8.34 -12.29
C GLY A 231 -18.22 7.78 -13.53
N SER A 232 -17.81 8.60 -14.48
CA SER A 232 -17.14 8.16 -15.72
C SER A 232 -15.70 7.63 -15.51
N PRO A 233 -14.90 8.11 -14.55
CA PRO A 233 -13.52 7.64 -14.38
C PRO A 233 -13.44 6.14 -14.12
N THR A 234 -12.34 5.52 -14.57
CA THR A 234 -12.02 4.13 -14.22
C THR A 234 -10.86 4.06 -13.23
N ARG A 235 -10.90 3.05 -12.39
CA ARG A 235 -9.85 2.77 -11.40
C ARG A 235 -9.58 1.28 -11.35
N GLU A 236 -8.35 0.98 -11.03
CA GLU A 236 -7.95 -0.35 -10.62
C GLU A 236 -7.85 -0.41 -9.09
N PHE A 237 -8.24 -1.56 -8.54
CA PHE A 237 -8.19 -1.83 -7.10
C PHE A 237 -7.54 -3.17 -6.82
N LEU A 238 -6.73 -3.24 -5.77
CA LEU A 238 -6.10 -4.46 -5.29
C LEU A 238 -6.55 -4.75 -3.86
N TYR A 239 -6.99 -5.97 -3.61
CA TYR A 239 -7.38 -6.40 -2.27
C TYR A 239 -6.17 -6.41 -1.34
N VAL A 240 -6.34 -5.89 -0.14
CA VAL A 240 -5.23 -5.65 0.81
C VAL A 240 -4.42 -6.91 1.14
N ALA A 241 -5.08 -8.07 1.27
CA ALA A 241 -4.36 -9.32 1.55
C ALA A 241 -3.52 -9.80 0.35
N ASP A 242 -3.96 -9.51 -0.89
CA ASP A 242 -3.16 -9.75 -2.09
C ASP A 242 -1.98 -8.78 -2.17
N ALA A 243 -2.18 -7.51 -1.80
CA ALA A 243 -1.09 -6.54 -1.73
C ALA A 243 -0.01 -6.96 -0.72
N ALA A 244 -0.43 -7.40 0.48
CA ALA A 244 0.48 -7.94 1.48
C ALA A 244 1.25 -9.17 0.96
N GLU A 245 0.57 -10.06 0.23
CA GLU A 245 1.20 -11.21 -0.43
C GLU A 245 2.27 -10.78 -1.43
N GLY A 246 1.94 -9.84 -2.32
CA GLY A 246 2.88 -9.32 -3.31
C GLY A 246 4.12 -8.67 -2.68
N ILE A 247 3.96 -7.95 -1.57
CA ILE A 247 5.06 -7.36 -0.81
C ILE A 247 5.97 -8.45 -0.24
N LEU A 248 5.42 -9.50 0.37
CA LEU A 248 6.23 -10.58 0.93
C LEU A 248 6.93 -11.41 -0.15
N LEU A 249 6.25 -11.73 -1.25
CA LEU A 249 6.88 -12.40 -2.39
C LEU A 249 8.03 -11.59 -2.98
N SER A 250 7.88 -10.27 -3.09
CA SER A 250 8.96 -9.40 -3.56
C SER A 250 10.13 -9.35 -2.57
N ALA A 251 9.85 -9.33 -1.26
CA ALA A 251 10.88 -9.40 -0.24
C ALA A 251 11.67 -10.70 -0.28
N GLU A 252 11.01 -11.82 -0.58
CA GLU A 252 11.62 -13.14 -0.72
C GLU A 252 12.46 -13.28 -2.00
N ARG A 253 11.92 -12.84 -3.15
CA ARG A 253 12.37 -13.31 -4.48
C ARG A 253 12.95 -12.23 -5.37
N TYR A 254 12.74 -10.94 -5.05
CA TYR A 254 13.17 -9.84 -5.91
C TYR A 254 14.30 -9.04 -5.27
N ASN A 255 15.41 -8.92 -5.98
CA ASN A 255 16.58 -8.12 -5.58
C ASN A 255 17.00 -7.15 -6.70
N GLY A 256 16.09 -6.86 -7.62
CA GLY A 256 16.36 -6.00 -8.76
C GLY A 256 16.37 -4.51 -8.43
N ARG A 257 16.88 -3.73 -9.37
CA ARG A 257 16.96 -2.27 -9.34
C ARG A 257 15.64 -1.61 -9.78
N GLU A 258 14.92 -2.29 -10.67
CA GLU A 258 13.77 -1.70 -11.35
C GLU A 258 12.55 -1.61 -10.40
N PRO A 259 11.75 -0.54 -10.48
CA PRO A 259 10.49 -0.48 -9.76
C PRO A 259 9.51 -1.54 -10.29
N VAL A 260 8.59 -1.99 -9.44
CA VAL A 260 7.60 -3.00 -9.83
C VAL A 260 6.20 -2.59 -9.39
N ASN A 261 5.28 -2.58 -10.34
CA ASN A 261 3.87 -2.35 -10.12
C ASN A 261 3.20 -3.52 -9.39
N LEU A 262 2.38 -3.21 -8.38
CA LEU A 262 1.50 -4.17 -7.71
C LEU A 262 0.04 -3.80 -7.95
N GLY A 263 -0.65 -4.59 -8.76
CA GLY A 263 -2.03 -4.38 -9.12
C GLY A 263 -2.79 -5.67 -9.37
N SER A 264 -4.07 -5.53 -9.69
CA SER A 264 -4.95 -6.62 -10.11
C SER A 264 -4.99 -6.81 -11.63
N GLY A 265 -4.58 -5.79 -12.39
CA GLY A 265 -4.71 -5.73 -13.84
C GLY A 265 -6.16 -5.55 -14.33
N LYS A 266 -7.10 -5.17 -13.44
CA LYS A 266 -8.53 -5.04 -13.77
C LYS A 266 -9.05 -3.65 -13.42
N GLU A 267 -9.56 -2.95 -14.42
CA GLU A 267 -10.24 -1.65 -14.27
C GLU A 267 -11.74 -1.83 -14.03
N ILE A 268 -12.30 -0.92 -13.24
CA ILE A 268 -13.75 -0.76 -13.10
C ILE A 268 -14.10 0.73 -13.18
N ARG A 269 -15.20 1.07 -13.85
CA ARG A 269 -15.75 2.42 -13.86
C ARG A 269 -16.36 2.74 -12.50
N ILE A 270 -16.17 3.96 -12.00
CA ILE A 270 -16.67 4.37 -10.67
C ILE A 270 -18.20 4.25 -10.58
N LYS A 271 -18.92 4.50 -11.67
CA LYS A 271 -20.38 4.28 -11.72
C LYS A 271 -20.73 2.80 -11.48
N ASP A 272 -20.06 1.88 -12.19
CA ASP A 272 -20.31 0.44 -12.06
C ASP A 272 -19.93 -0.09 -10.66
N LEU A 273 -18.85 0.47 -10.10
CA LEU A 273 -18.44 0.20 -8.71
C LEU A 273 -19.51 0.64 -7.70
N ALA A 274 -20.07 1.85 -7.87
CA ALA A 274 -21.09 2.38 -6.98
C ALA A 274 -22.37 1.53 -7.04
N GLU A 275 -22.81 1.15 -8.23
CA GLU A 275 -23.96 0.26 -8.47
C GLU A 275 -23.70 -1.14 -7.85
N LEU A 276 -22.50 -1.68 -8.00
CA LEU A 276 -22.12 -2.95 -7.38
C LEU A 276 -22.16 -2.87 -5.85
N ILE A 277 -21.59 -1.81 -5.24
CA ILE A 277 -21.61 -1.62 -3.79
C ILE A 277 -23.04 -1.41 -3.27
N ALA A 278 -23.87 -0.61 -3.97
CA ALA A 278 -25.28 -0.44 -3.61
C ALA A 278 -26.00 -1.80 -3.54
N ARG A 279 -25.84 -2.62 -4.59
CA ARG A 279 -26.41 -3.98 -4.63
C ARG A 279 -25.89 -4.86 -3.48
N LEU A 280 -24.56 -4.88 -3.24
CA LEU A 280 -23.96 -5.72 -2.19
C LEU A 280 -24.32 -5.26 -0.77
N THR A 281 -24.57 -3.98 -0.57
CA THR A 281 -25.03 -3.42 0.69
C THR A 281 -26.55 -3.53 0.86
N GLY A 282 -27.30 -3.87 -0.20
CA GLY A 282 -28.75 -3.90 -0.21
C GLY A 282 -29.39 -2.51 -0.13
N PHE A 283 -28.66 -1.47 -0.55
CA PHE A 283 -29.23 -0.13 -0.75
C PHE A 283 -29.99 -0.11 -2.07
N SER A 284 -31.29 0.25 -2.01
CA SER A 284 -32.21 0.27 -3.14
C SER A 284 -32.62 1.67 -3.60
N GLY A 285 -32.09 2.71 -2.95
CA GLY A 285 -32.34 4.11 -3.33
C GLY A 285 -31.54 4.54 -4.55
N GLU A 286 -31.67 5.80 -4.92
CA GLU A 286 -31.00 6.40 -6.08
C GLU A 286 -29.56 6.79 -5.79
N LEU A 287 -28.65 6.58 -6.75
CA LEU A 287 -27.28 7.10 -6.74
C LEU A 287 -27.24 8.42 -7.53
N VAL A 288 -27.19 9.54 -6.82
CA VAL A 288 -27.21 10.89 -7.38
C VAL A 288 -25.79 11.43 -7.55
N TRP A 289 -25.43 11.91 -8.72
CA TRP A 289 -24.09 12.41 -9.02
C TRP A 289 -23.99 13.94 -8.92
N ASP A 290 -23.15 14.43 -8.03
CA ASP A 290 -22.81 15.85 -7.91
C ASP A 290 -21.66 16.20 -8.86
N THR A 291 -22.00 16.63 -10.06
CA THR A 291 -21.05 16.99 -11.11
C THR A 291 -20.30 18.32 -10.85
N THR A 292 -20.65 19.06 -9.79
CA THR A 292 -19.86 20.20 -9.33
C THR A 292 -18.55 19.81 -8.65
N LYS A 293 -18.44 18.54 -8.26
CA LYS A 293 -17.23 17.95 -7.65
C LYS A 293 -16.32 17.33 -8.71
N PRO A 294 -14.99 17.33 -8.48
CA PRO A 294 -14.05 16.85 -9.48
C PRO A 294 -14.12 15.32 -9.66
N ASN A 295 -13.95 14.88 -10.90
CA ASN A 295 -13.78 13.45 -11.26
C ASN A 295 -12.40 12.89 -10.92
N GLY A 296 -11.38 13.75 -10.81
CA GLY A 296 -9.97 13.34 -10.76
C GLY A 296 -9.47 12.87 -12.14
N GLN A 297 -8.38 12.10 -12.15
CA GLN A 297 -7.77 11.58 -13.38
C GLN A 297 -8.72 10.58 -14.07
N PRO A 298 -8.89 10.67 -15.42
CA PRO A 298 -9.89 9.86 -16.15
C PRO A 298 -9.68 8.35 -15.98
N ARG A 299 -8.44 7.86 -16.15
CA ARG A 299 -8.11 6.43 -16.05
C ARG A 299 -6.85 6.20 -15.22
N ARG A 300 -6.82 5.10 -14.48
CA ARG A 300 -5.63 4.60 -13.76
C ARG A 300 -5.68 3.07 -13.71
N ALA A 301 -4.72 2.44 -14.39
CA ALA A 301 -4.48 1.00 -14.35
C ALA A 301 -2.99 0.71 -14.57
N LEU A 302 -2.47 -0.31 -13.92
CA LEU A 302 -1.07 -0.69 -13.95
C LEU A 302 -0.83 -1.87 -14.90
N ASP A 303 0.31 -1.88 -15.58
CA ASP A 303 0.88 -3.10 -16.12
C ASP A 303 1.47 -3.90 -14.95
N THR A 304 1.03 -5.13 -14.76
CA THR A 304 1.45 -6.00 -13.65
C THR A 304 2.38 -7.14 -14.10
N SER A 305 2.87 -7.09 -15.32
CA SER A 305 3.68 -8.15 -15.92
C SER A 305 4.99 -8.39 -15.17
N ARG A 306 5.66 -7.34 -14.69
CA ARG A 306 6.89 -7.46 -13.91
C ARG A 306 6.70 -8.18 -12.59
N ALA A 307 5.63 -7.90 -11.85
CA ALA A 307 5.34 -8.60 -10.60
C ALA A 307 5.18 -10.11 -10.81
N LYS A 308 4.50 -10.49 -11.89
CA LYS A 308 4.37 -11.90 -12.28
C LYS A 308 5.72 -12.49 -12.68
N GLN A 309 6.49 -11.81 -13.51
CA GLN A 309 7.76 -12.28 -14.05
C GLN A 309 8.85 -12.40 -12.98
N TYR A 310 8.98 -11.39 -12.10
CA TYR A 310 10.13 -11.30 -11.20
C TYR A 310 9.95 -12.07 -9.90
N PHE A 311 8.73 -12.16 -9.38
CA PHE A 311 8.48 -12.87 -8.12
C PHE A 311 7.18 -13.69 -8.08
N GLY A 312 6.53 -13.88 -9.25
CA GLY A 312 5.37 -14.77 -9.39
C GLY A 312 4.08 -14.24 -8.82
N PHE A 313 3.99 -12.91 -8.56
CA PHE A 313 2.77 -12.33 -8.00
C PHE A 313 1.67 -12.18 -9.04
N GLN A 314 0.46 -12.60 -8.66
CA GLN A 314 -0.80 -12.32 -9.34
C GLN A 314 -1.90 -12.17 -8.28
N ALA A 315 -2.75 -11.16 -8.40
CA ALA A 315 -3.90 -10.98 -7.52
C ALA A 315 -4.85 -12.18 -7.62
N GLN A 316 -5.27 -12.72 -6.48
CA GLN A 316 -6.10 -13.93 -6.40
C GLN A 316 -7.52 -13.64 -5.96
N MET A 317 -7.74 -12.57 -5.18
CA MET A 317 -9.05 -12.26 -4.63
C MET A 317 -10.04 -11.83 -5.73
N PRO A 318 -11.16 -12.53 -5.94
CA PRO A 318 -12.23 -12.05 -6.79
C PRO A 318 -12.77 -10.71 -6.25
N PHE A 319 -12.96 -9.72 -7.14
CA PHE A 319 -13.30 -8.36 -6.73
C PHE A 319 -14.59 -8.29 -5.90
N ASP A 320 -15.66 -8.97 -6.36
CA ASP A 320 -16.93 -9.04 -5.66
C ASP A 320 -16.81 -9.66 -4.26
N GLU A 321 -15.99 -10.69 -4.11
CA GLU A 321 -15.75 -11.35 -2.83
C GLU A 321 -14.95 -10.44 -1.89
N GLY A 322 -13.93 -9.74 -2.39
CA GLY A 322 -13.18 -8.75 -1.61
C GLY A 322 -14.09 -7.63 -1.10
N LEU A 323 -15.02 -7.15 -1.94
CA LEU A 323 -16.03 -6.16 -1.53
C LEU A 323 -16.98 -6.71 -0.45
N ARG A 324 -17.49 -7.95 -0.60
CA ARG A 324 -18.35 -8.58 0.42
C ARG A 324 -17.66 -8.64 1.77
N ARG A 325 -16.40 -9.10 1.82
CA ARG A 325 -15.61 -9.16 3.06
C ARG A 325 -15.38 -7.78 3.67
N THR A 326 -15.17 -6.77 2.84
CA THR A 326 -14.97 -5.39 3.30
C THR A 326 -16.27 -4.82 3.90
N ILE A 327 -17.41 -5.04 3.24
CA ILE A 327 -18.73 -4.62 3.71
C ILE A 327 -19.10 -5.33 5.02
N GLU A 328 -18.89 -6.63 5.11
CA GLU A 328 -19.16 -7.42 6.31
C GLU A 328 -18.33 -6.94 7.49
N TRP A 329 -17.01 -6.72 7.27
CA TRP A 329 -16.15 -6.18 8.30
C TRP A 329 -16.61 -4.79 8.77
N TYR A 330 -16.97 -3.89 7.87
CA TYR A 330 -17.48 -2.57 8.22
C TYR A 330 -18.73 -2.65 9.10
N ARG A 331 -19.69 -3.50 8.72
CA ARG A 331 -20.93 -3.70 9.49
C ARG A 331 -20.68 -4.27 10.88
N THR A 332 -19.84 -5.29 10.98
CA THR A 332 -19.56 -5.98 12.25
C THR A 332 -18.71 -5.14 13.20
N THR A 333 -17.81 -4.32 12.69
CA THR A 333 -16.95 -3.46 13.51
C THR A 333 -17.74 -2.25 14.03
N ARG A 334 -18.57 -1.63 13.19
CA ARG A 334 -19.43 -0.52 13.60
C ARG A 334 -20.49 -0.91 14.64
N ALA A 335 -21.02 -2.12 14.55
CA ALA A 335 -21.98 -2.62 15.54
C ALA A 335 -21.39 -2.82 16.95
N LYS A 336 -20.05 -2.75 17.08
CA LYS A 336 -19.33 -2.87 18.36
C LYS A 336 -18.89 -1.53 18.96
N GLN A 337 -19.03 -0.43 18.19
CA GLN A 337 -18.79 0.95 18.63
C GLN A 337 -20.10 1.64 19.05
#